data_e0867488bb8322cbfe4c7d8c84a37da7
#
_entry.id   e0867488bb8322cbfe4c7d8c84a37da7
#
_cell.length_a   1.000
_cell.length_b   1.000
_cell.length_c   1.000
_cell.angle_alpha   90.00
_cell.angle_beta   90.00
_cell.angle_gamma   90.00
#
_symmetry.space_group_name_H-M   'P 1'
#
loop_
_entity.id
_entity.type
_entity.pdbx_description
1 polymer ?
#
loop_
_entity_poly.entity_id
_entity_poly.type
_entity_poly.pdbx_seq_one_letter_code
_entity_poly.pdbx_strand_id
1 'polypeptide(L)'
;MKKLTGLLFMLLAGLLTLAGCSEEGNGAEGDSIKIVAAHNQTSPENPYQDGLVEFKEVAEEKSEGNIEVEVHAGTLGTSESELVEKLKLGGADVVLVSPGFMSKAGIDEIDLFALPYVFDSYEHWESVVDGEVGEQMADIINEKSNNDFKLLGYWSAGVRQYYGKKPLESMEDIKGMKYRTQTSGAVANYWKQTGAVPTSVAWGELYQGLQQNVVDAAENSYPYFVQQNHHKTENGKYITETGHDYTTRFLLVNGKKFDTYSDEQKEIIMEAAEASVETERKSVLEQEEEYKEKAIEDGAEVNEIDREPFIVLAEPIQEKTAKEIGAEEMLQKIRELK
;
A
#
# COMPACT_ATOMS: atom_id res chain seq x y z
N MET A 1 -71.34 -25.98 -23.28
CA MET A 1 -71.81 -27.03 -24.19
C MET A 1 -70.61 -27.78 -24.74
N LYS A 2 -70.66 -29.07 -24.56
CA LYS A 2 -69.95 -30.14 -25.30
C LYS A 2 -68.41 -30.16 -25.30
N LYS A 3 -67.83 -31.03 -24.65
CA LYS A 3 -67.60 -32.50 -24.70
C LYS A 3 -66.15 -32.72 -25.14
N LEU A 4 -65.31 -33.29 -24.31
CA LEU A 4 -65.12 -34.70 -23.94
C LEU A 4 -64.36 -35.52 -24.98
N THR A 5 -63.47 -36.33 -24.48
CA THR A 5 -62.81 -37.57 -24.94
C THR A 5 -61.37 -37.33 -25.44
N GLY A 6 -60.32 -37.83 -24.86
CA GLY A 6 -60.08 -39.16 -24.23
C GLY A 6 -59.27 -40.03 -25.18
N LEU A 7 -58.11 -40.43 -24.82
CA LEU A 7 -57.66 -41.84 -24.96
C LEU A 7 -56.20 -42.02 -24.56
N LEU A 8 -56.02 -42.73 -23.57
CA LEU A 8 -55.06 -43.70 -23.09
C LEU A 8 -54.49 -44.59 -24.20
N PHE A 9 -53.17 -44.71 -24.35
CA PHE A 9 -52.51 -45.94 -24.76
C PHE A 9 -51.10 -46.07 -24.14
N MET A 10 -50.91 -47.03 -23.53
CA MET A 10 -50.07 -47.88 -22.77
C MET A 10 -48.88 -48.46 -23.58
N LEU A 11 -47.80 -48.66 -22.81
CA LEU A 11 -46.73 -49.69 -22.88
C LEU A 11 -45.68 -49.57 -23.98
N LEU A 12 -44.42 -49.55 -23.68
CA LEU A 12 -43.61 -50.77 -23.49
C LEU A 12 -42.16 -50.41 -23.10
N ALA A 13 -41.65 -51.20 -22.23
CA ALA A 13 -40.33 -51.25 -21.63
C ALA A 13 -39.15 -51.26 -22.63
N GLY A 14 -38.07 -50.64 -22.19
CA GLY A 14 -36.75 -50.78 -22.80
C GLY A 14 -35.69 -50.42 -21.77
N LEU A 15 -35.35 -51.33 -20.84
CA LEU A 15 -34.14 -51.27 -20.04
C LEU A 15 -32.93 -51.38 -20.99
N LEU A 16 -32.16 -50.32 -21.09
CA LEU A 16 -30.79 -50.37 -21.56
C LEU A 16 -29.92 -49.80 -20.43
N THR A 17 -29.33 -50.68 -19.65
CA THR A 17 -28.24 -50.41 -18.74
C THR A 17 -27.01 -50.05 -19.55
N LEU A 18 -26.66 -48.77 -19.61
CA LEU A 18 -25.32 -48.35 -19.93
C LEU A 18 -24.57 -48.16 -18.58
N ALA A 19 -23.76 -49.15 -18.27
CA ALA A 19 -22.70 -48.99 -17.31
C ALA A 19 -21.67 -48.03 -17.93
N GLY A 20 -21.79 -46.73 -17.62
CA GLY A 20 -20.72 -45.76 -17.80
C GLY A 20 -19.79 -45.88 -16.62
N CYS A 21 -18.57 -46.32 -16.85
CA CYS A 21 -17.47 -46.16 -15.91
C CYS A 21 -17.32 -44.67 -15.59
N SER A 22 -17.72 -44.25 -14.41
CA SER A 22 -17.18 -43.05 -13.82
C SER A 22 -15.78 -43.41 -13.37
N GLU A 23 -14.77 -42.99 -14.10
CA GLU A 23 -13.46 -42.76 -13.50
C GLU A 23 -13.69 -41.77 -12.32
N GLU A 24 -13.59 -42.29 -11.12
CA GLU A 24 -13.34 -41.48 -9.95
C GLU A 24 -11.96 -40.89 -10.13
N GLY A 25 -11.88 -39.76 -10.81
CA GLY A 25 -10.82 -38.80 -10.65
C GLY A 25 -10.97 -38.17 -9.25
N ASN A 26 -10.28 -38.75 -8.29
CA ASN A 26 -10.14 -38.19 -6.95
C ASN A 26 -9.13 -37.04 -7.03
N GLY A 27 -9.47 -35.97 -7.73
CA GLY A 27 -8.90 -34.65 -7.57
C GLY A 27 -9.82 -33.95 -6.58
N ALA A 28 -9.34 -33.65 -5.41
CA ALA A 28 -9.97 -32.67 -4.56
C ALA A 28 -9.97 -31.34 -5.36
N GLU A 29 -11.09 -31.07 -6.08
CA GLU A 29 -11.36 -29.73 -6.57
C GLU A 29 -11.46 -28.86 -5.31
N GLY A 30 -10.37 -28.11 -5.00
CA GLY A 30 -10.42 -27.05 -4.01
C GLY A 30 -11.49 -26.07 -4.48
N ASP A 31 -12.42 -25.71 -3.56
CA ASP A 31 -13.43 -24.70 -3.88
C ASP A 31 -12.75 -23.47 -4.47
N SER A 32 -13.24 -23.00 -5.62
CA SER A 32 -12.73 -21.75 -6.21
C SER A 32 -12.94 -20.57 -5.25
N ILE A 33 -11.94 -19.72 -5.14
CA ILE A 33 -11.99 -18.56 -4.28
C ILE A 33 -11.91 -17.26 -5.08
N LYS A 34 -12.54 -16.21 -4.54
CA LYS A 34 -12.44 -14.87 -5.07
C LYS A 34 -11.70 -13.98 -4.08
N ILE A 35 -10.70 -13.24 -4.57
CA ILE A 35 -9.91 -12.25 -3.84
C ILE A 35 -10.24 -10.86 -4.35
N VAL A 36 -10.68 -9.97 -3.47
CA VAL A 36 -10.89 -8.56 -3.74
C VAL A 36 -9.65 -7.80 -3.28
N ALA A 37 -8.85 -7.34 -4.24
CA ALA A 37 -7.63 -6.57 -3.99
C ALA A 37 -7.84 -5.07 -4.27
N ALA A 38 -7.33 -4.18 -3.42
CA ALA A 38 -7.60 -2.75 -3.55
C ALA A 38 -6.44 -1.85 -3.14
N HIS A 39 -6.33 -0.71 -3.83
CA HIS A 39 -5.52 0.44 -3.43
C HIS A 39 -6.28 1.76 -3.65
N ASN A 40 -5.76 2.86 -3.09
CA ASN A 40 -6.43 4.18 -3.11
C ASN A 40 -6.02 5.08 -4.28
N GLN A 41 -5.16 4.63 -5.19
CA GLN A 41 -4.71 5.41 -6.34
C GLN A 41 -5.71 5.29 -7.49
N THR A 42 -5.86 6.36 -8.25
CA THR A 42 -6.84 6.43 -9.37
C THR A 42 -6.18 6.48 -10.74
N SER A 43 -4.86 6.73 -10.81
CA SER A 43 -4.12 6.66 -12.06
C SER A 43 -3.92 5.22 -12.50
N PRO A 44 -4.21 4.87 -13.75
CA PRO A 44 -3.95 3.53 -14.28
C PRO A 44 -2.44 3.23 -14.46
N GLU A 45 -1.60 4.25 -14.48
CA GLU A 45 -0.14 4.16 -14.61
C GLU A 45 0.57 4.10 -13.25
N ASN A 46 -0.19 3.95 -12.17
CA ASN A 46 0.37 3.95 -10.82
C ASN A 46 1.07 2.62 -10.50
N PRO A 47 2.26 2.62 -9.87
CA PRO A 47 2.99 1.39 -9.54
C PRO A 47 2.18 0.37 -8.74
N TYR A 48 1.25 0.82 -7.88
CA TYR A 48 0.35 -0.09 -7.15
C TYR A 48 -0.59 -0.85 -8.08
N GLN A 49 -1.02 -0.23 -9.19
CA GLN A 49 -1.82 -0.92 -10.19
C GLN A 49 -1.00 -2.02 -10.87
N ASP A 50 0.25 -1.71 -11.24
CA ASP A 50 1.15 -2.68 -11.86
C ASP A 50 1.38 -3.89 -10.94
N GLY A 51 1.68 -3.65 -9.67
CA GLY A 51 1.87 -4.71 -8.69
C GLY A 51 0.61 -5.55 -8.43
N LEU A 52 -0.59 -4.93 -8.31
CA LEU A 52 -1.82 -5.72 -8.13
C LEU A 52 -2.26 -6.45 -9.40
N VAL A 53 -1.93 -5.95 -10.58
CA VAL A 53 -2.15 -6.67 -11.84
C VAL A 53 -1.26 -7.90 -11.91
N GLU A 54 0.03 -7.76 -11.56
CA GLU A 54 0.95 -8.90 -11.47
C GLU A 54 0.48 -9.94 -10.44
N PHE A 55 0.07 -9.50 -9.24
CA PHE A 55 -0.52 -10.37 -8.22
C PHE A 55 -1.68 -11.18 -8.79
N LYS A 56 -2.58 -10.51 -9.52
CA LYS A 56 -3.73 -11.13 -10.17
C LYS A 56 -3.28 -12.16 -11.20
N GLU A 57 -2.42 -11.78 -12.14
CA GLU A 57 -1.99 -12.62 -13.24
C GLU A 57 -1.32 -13.91 -12.74
N VAL A 58 -0.41 -13.78 -11.77
CA VAL A 58 0.29 -14.94 -11.17
C VAL A 58 -0.67 -15.83 -10.38
N ALA A 59 -1.56 -15.25 -9.57
CA ALA A 59 -2.51 -16.01 -8.78
C ALA A 59 -3.50 -16.79 -9.66
N GLU A 60 -4.04 -16.16 -10.71
CA GLU A 60 -4.98 -16.78 -11.64
C GLU A 60 -4.31 -17.85 -12.52
N GLU A 61 -3.09 -17.61 -13.02
CA GLU A 61 -2.33 -18.57 -13.83
C GLU A 61 -1.95 -19.80 -13.01
N LYS A 62 -1.30 -19.61 -11.84
CA LYS A 62 -0.83 -20.73 -11.01
C LYS A 62 -1.95 -21.59 -10.43
N SER A 63 -3.10 -21.00 -10.18
CA SER A 63 -4.28 -21.73 -9.72
C SER A 63 -5.13 -22.33 -10.83
N GLU A 64 -4.72 -22.20 -12.10
CA GLU A 64 -5.51 -22.62 -13.27
C GLU A 64 -6.94 -22.02 -13.24
N GLY A 65 -7.09 -20.81 -12.68
CA GLY A 65 -8.35 -20.09 -12.54
C GLY A 65 -9.19 -20.47 -11.31
N ASN A 66 -8.68 -21.30 -10.40
CA ASN A 66 -9.34 -21.57 -9.12
C ASN A 66 -9.27 -20.41 -8.13
N ILE A 67 -8.33 -19.47 -8.30
CA ILE A 67 -8.27 -18.18 -7.62
C ILE A 67 -8.62 -17.10 -8.64
N GLU A 68 -9.70 -16.36 -8.42
CA GLU A 68 -10.08 -15.19 -9.20
C GLU A 68 -9.73 -13.93 -8.42
N VAL A 69 -8.99 -12.98 -9.01
CA VAL A 69 -8.62 -11.73 -8.36
C VAL A 69 -9.30 -10.55 -9.04
N GLU A 70 -10.04 -9.76 -8.25
CA GLU A 70 -10.67 -8.51 -8.69
C GLU A 70 -9.89 -7.32 -8.13
N VAL A 71 -9.28 -6.50 -9.01
CA VAL A 71 -8.48 -5.34 -8.63
C VAL A 71 -9.31 -4.06 -8.65
N HIS A 72 -9.30 -3.33 -7.55
CA HIS A 72 -10.02 -2.07 -7.37
C HIS A 72 -9.06 -0.90 -7.16
N ALA A 73 -8.86 -0.09 -8.20
CA ALA A 73 -8.08 1.14 -8.16
C ALA A 73 -8.95 2.32 -7.72
N GLY A 74 -8.76 2.83 -6.50
CA GLY A 74 -9.46 4.01 -5.96
C GLY A 74 -10.98 3.88 -5.78
N THR A 75 -11.58 2.72 -6.08
CA THR A 75 -13.04 2.55 -6.11
C THR A 75 -13.64 2.00 -4.82
N LEU A 76 -12.85 1.32 -3.99
CA LEU A 76 -13.30 0.80 -2.70
C LEU A 76 -13.05 1.75 -1.53
N GLY A 77 -12.18 2.73 -1.68
CA GLY A 77 -11.90 3.74 -0.67
C GLY A 77 -10.97 4.81 -1.22
N THR A 78 -11.18 6.05 -0.81
CA THR A 78 -10.34 7.20 -1.18
C THR A 78 -9.24 7.47 -0.14
N SER A 79 -9.30 6.80 1.01
CA SER A 79 -8.27 6.83 2.05
C SER A 79 -7.83 5.41 2.41
N GLU A 80 -6.57 5.28 2.80
CA GLU A 80 -6.03 4.00 3.26
C GLU A 80 -6.69 3.53 4.57
N SER A 81 -7.13 4.45 5.43
CA SER A 81 -7.90 4.12 6.64
C SER A 81 -9.21 3.40 6.31
N GLU A 82 -9.90 3.79 5.23
CA GLU A 82 -11.10 3.09 4.76
C GLU A 82 -10.77 1.69 4.24
N LEU A 83 -9.63 1.52 3.58
CA LEU A 83 -9.18 0.21 3.10
C LEU A 83 -8.82 -0.73 4.25
N VAL A 84 -8.15 -0.24 5.31
CA VAL A 84 -7.87 -1.00 6.53
C VAL A 84 -9.16 -1.51 7.18
N GLU A 85 -10.17 -0.64 7.31
CA GLU A 85 -11.47 -1.05 7.87
C GLU A 85 -12.17 -2.08 6.97
N LYS A 86 -12.14 -1.91 5.64
CA LYS A 86 -12.72 -2.88 4.71
C LYS A 86 -12.01 -4.22 4.77
N LEU A 87 -10.67 -4.24 4.85
CA LEU A 87 -9.89 -5.45 5.03
C LEU A 87 -10.33 -6.19 6.29
N LYS A 88 -10.40 -5.48 7.42
CA LYS A 88 -10.80 -6.04 8.70
C LYS A 88 -12.22 -6.61 8.69
N LEU A 89 -13.14 -5.94 8.01
CA LEU A 89 -14.56 -6.33 7.92
C LEU A 89 -14.87 -7.32 6.78
N GLY A 90 -13.87 -7.69 5.98
CA GLY A 90 -14.04 -8.61 4.84
C GLY A 90 -14.67 -7.97 3.60
N GLY A 91 -14.68 -6.64 3.51
CA GLY A 91 -15.10 -5.91 2.31
C GLY A 91 -13.99 -5.77 1.25
N ALA A 92 -12.76 -6.10 1.61
CA ALA A 92 -11.62 -6.36 0.76
C ALA A 92 -10.81 -7.52 1.36
N ASP A 93 -10.05 -8.23 0.54
CA ASP A 93 -9.25 -9.37 0.98
C ASP A 93 -7.76 -9.03 1.01
N VAL A 94 -7.31 -8.22 0.07
CA VAL A 94 -5.94 -7.72 -0.03
C VAL A 94 -5.99 -6.20 -0.19
N VAL A 95 -5.19 -5.48 0.58
CA VAL A 95 -5.09 -4.02 0.47
C VAL A 95 -3.65 -3.56 0.60
N LEU A 96 -3.37 -2.39 0.02
CA LEU A 96 -2.10 -1.71 0.14
C LEU A 96 -2.27 -0.48 1.02
N VAL A 97 -1.43 -0.39 2.06
CA VAL A 97 -1.51 0.71 3.03
C VAL A 97 -0.13 1.15 3.51
N SER A 98 -0.01 2.41 3.92
CA SER A 98 1.19 2.94 4.56
C SER A 98 1.16 2.75 6.08
N PRO A 99 2.35 2.71 6.73
CA PRO A 99 2.46 2.62 8.17
C PRO A 99 1.59 3.65 8.90
N GLY A 100 1.62 4.91 8.46
CA GLY A 100 0.93 6.02 9.11
C GLY A 100 -0.60 5.92 9.17
N PHE A 101 -1.24 5.00 8.42
CA PHE A 101 -2.68 4.73 8.52
C PHE A 101 -2.99 3.49 9.36
N MET A 102 -1.98 2.66 9.66
CA MET A 102 -2.10 1.48 10.51
C MET A 102 -2.02 1.80 12.00
N SER A 103 -1.52 2.97 12.41
CA SER A 103 -1.35 3.35 13.82
C SER A 103 -2.65 3.25 14.65
N LYS A 104 -3.82 3.41 14.00
CA LYS A 104 -5.12 3.20 14.64
C LYS A 104 -5.51 1.73 14.82
N ALA A 105 -4.77 0.81 14.23
CA ALA A 105 -4.99 -0.62 14.40
C ALA A 105 -4.43 -1.15 15.74
N GLY A 106 -3.74 -0.30 16.53
CA GLY A 106 -3.18 -0.65 17.83
C GLY A 106 -1.82 -1.35 17.73
N ILE A 107 -1.11 -1.15 16.62
CA ILE A 107 0.22 -1.71 16.36
C ILE A 107 1.20 -0.54 16.25
N ASP A 108 1.67 -0.05 17.40
CA ASP A 108 2.44 1.19 17.44
C ASP A 108 3.84 1.06 16.82
N GLU A 109 4.43 -0.14 16.82
CA GLU A 109 5.77 -0.43 16.25
C GLU A 109 5.87 -0.11 14.76
N ILE A 110 4.76 -0.15 14.05
CA ILE A 110 4.67 0.20 12.62
C ILE A 110 5.14 1.64 12.35
N ASP A 111 4.93 2.55 13.29
CA ASP A 111 5.35 3.95 13.17
C ASP A 111 6.87 4.09 12.99
N LEU A 112 7.67 3.06 13.37
CA LEU A 112 9.11 3.05 13.14
C LEU A 112 9.47 3.19 11.66
N PHE A 113 8.70 2.52 10.77
CA PHE A 113 8.92 2.56 9.31
C PHE A 113 8.40 3.84 8.63
N ALA A 114 7.71 4.70 9.37
CA ALA A 114 7.24 6.01 8.90
C ALA A 114 8.12 7.16 9.38
N LEU A 115 9.15 6.90 10.19
CA LEU A 115 9.98 7.97 10.74
C LEU A 115 10.87 8.58 9.66
N PRO A 116 10.88 9.90 9.50
CA PRO A 116 11.78 10.57 8.57
C PRO A 116 13.24 10.21 8.81
N TYR A 117 13.98 9.96 7.72
CA TYR A 117 15.41 9.61 7.70
C TYR A 117 15.77 8.33 8.49
N VAL A 118 14.81 7.45 8.72
CA VAL A 118 15.10 6.13 9.32
C VAL A 118 15.86 5.24 8.33
N PHE A 119 15.61 5.43 7.04
CA PHE A 119 16.34 4.79 5.94
C PHE A 119 17.19 5.83 5.21
N ASP A 120 18.41 5.46 4.82
CA ASP A 120 19.39 6.37 4.18
C ASP A 120 19.41 6.25 2.65
N SER A 121 19.08 5.06 2.13
CA SER A 121 19.03 4.75 0.70
C SER A 121 17.96 3.70 0.40
N TYR A 122 17.71 3.47 -0.88
CA TYR A 122 16.78 2.43 -1.30
C TYR A 122 17.33 1.03 -0.95
N GLU A 123 18.63 0.81 -1.17
CA GLU A 123 19.30 -0.44 -0.81
C GLU A 123 19.26 -0.68 0.70
N HIS A 124 19.44 0.37 1.51
CA HIS A 124 19.29 0.26 2.96
C HIS A 124 17.85 -0.13 3.33
N TRP A 125 16.85 0.55 2.75
CA TRP A 125 15.44 0.23 2.96
C TRP A 125 15.15 -1.24 2.59
N GLU A 126 15.59 -1.72 1.41
CA GLU A 126 15.40 -3.11 0.98
C GLU A 126 16.04 -4.09 1.97
N SER A 127 17.29 -3.85 2.37
CA SER A 127 17.99 -4.72 3.30
C SER A 127 17.27 -4.85 4.67
N VAL A 128 16.57 -3.81 5.08
CA VAL A 128 15.80 -3.80 6.32
C VAL A 128 14.48 -4.54 6.17
N VAL A 129 13.69 -4.21 5.11
CA VAL A 129 12.34 -4.78 4.97
C VAL A 129 12.35 -6.23 4.49
N ASP A 130 13.37 -6.65 3.76
CA ASP A 130 13.52 -8.03 3.27
C ASP A 130 14.40 -8.88 4.22
N GLY A 131 14.90 -8.29 5.30
CA GLY A 131 15.73 -8.94 6.31
C GLY A 131 15.01 -9.22 7.64
N GLU A 132 15.79 -9.51 8.66
CA GLU A 132 15.31 -9.87 10.01
C GLU A 132 14.35 -8.84 10.60
N VAL A 133 14.56 -7.55 10.34
CA VAL A 133 13.70 -6.47 10.87
C VAL A 133 12.32 -6.51 10.23
N GLY A 134 12.27 -6.77 8.91
CA GLY A 134 11.00 -6.93 8.19
C GLY A 134 10.24 -8.17 8.66
N GLU A 135 10.91 -9.30 8.86
CA GLU A 135 10.30 -10.52 9.41
C GLU A 135 9.73 -10.25 10.80
N GLN A 136 10.50 -9.59 11.68
CA GLN A 136 10.05 -9.21 13.02
C GLN A 136 8.82 -8.29 12.97
N MET A 137 8.78 -7.34 12.05
CA MET A 137 7.61 -6.46 11.89
C MET A 137 6.39 -7.23 11.39
N ALA A 138 6.56 -8.18 10.47
CA ALA A 138 5.47 -9.05 10.00
C ALA A 138 4.86 -9.86 11.16
N ASP A 139 5.69 -10.42 12.03
CA ASP A 139 5.26 -11.15 13.22
C ASP A 139 4.46 -10.24 14.18
N ILE A 140 4.95 -9.02 14.42
CA ILE A 140 4.27 -8.03 15.26
C ILE A 140 2.89 -7.68 14.68
N ILE A 141 2.79 -7.47 13.38
CA ILE A 141 1.52 -7.19 12.70
C ILE A 141 0.54 -8.35 12.90
N ASN A 142 0.99 -9.58 12.65
CA ASN A 142 0.17 -10.77 12.79
C ASN A 142 -0.35 -10.94 14.24
N GLU A 143 0.56 -10.86 15.22
CA GLU A 143 0.23 -11.08 16.63
C GLU A 143 -0.67 -9.98 17.19
N LYS A 144 -0.29 -8.70 17.04
CA LYS A 144 -1.01 -7.58 17.65
C LYS A 144 -2.34 -7.27 16.98
N SER A 145 -2.51 -7.64 15.71
CA SER A 145 -3.80 -7.50 15.03
C SER A 145 -4.84 -8.55 15.44
N ASN A 146 -4.50 -9.53 16.28
CA ASN A 146 -5.33 -10.72 16.54
C ASN A 146 -5.73 -11.42 15.23
N ASN A 147 -4.80 -11.53 14.30
CA ASN A 147 -5.01 -12.12 12.99
C ASN A 147 -6.07 -11.41 12.13
N ASP A 148 -6.34 -10.12 12.39
CA ASP A 148 -7.15 -9.32 11.47
C ASP A 148 -6.37 -9.07 10.17
N PHE A 149 -5.02 -9.00 10.26
CA PHE A 149 -4.11 -8.73 9.16
C PHE A 149 -2.94 -9.71 9.13
N LYS A 150 -2.51 -10.10 7.93
CA LYS A 150 -1.20 -10.71 7.65
C LYS A 150 -0.49 -9.91 6.60
N LEU A 151 0.82 -9.73 6.79
CA LEU A 151 1.68 -9.11 5.80
C LEU A 151 2.06 -10.14 4.74
N LEU A 152 1.82 -9.81 3.47
CA LEU A 152 2.24 -10.60 2.31
C LEU A 152 3.57 -10.11 1.72
N GLY A 153 3.92 -8.84 1.91
CA GLY A 153 5.14 -8.26 1.40
C GLY A 153 5.24 -6.75 1.62
N TYR A 154 6.41 -6.21 1.38
CA TYR A 154 6.72 -4.78 1.47
C TYR A 154 6.86 -4.18 0.08
N TRP A 155 6.02 -3.21 -0.24
CA TRP A 155 6.10 -2.40 -1.44
C TRP A 155 6.72 -1.05 -1.11
N SER A 156 7.06 -0.28 -2.14
CA SER A 156 7.57 1.07 -2.02
C SER A 156 6.58 2.10 -2.54
N ALA A 157 6.71 3.33 -2.10
CA ALA A 157 6.10 4.47 -2.79
C ALA A 157 7.15 5.51 -3.20
N GLY A 158 8.38 5.05 -3.44
CA GLY A 158 9.49 5.90 -3.82
C GLY A 158 10.02 6.77 -2.68
N VAL A 159 10.75 7.81 -3.04
CA VAL A 159 11.41 8.72 -2.10
C VAL A 159 10.61 10.01 -1.95
N ARG A 160 10.15 10.29 -0.75
CA ARG A 160 9.35 11.52 -0.51
C ARG A 160 10.20 12.76 -0.52
N GLN A 161 9.72 13.72 -1.27
CA GLN A 161 10.26 15.07 -1.38
C GLN A 161 9.23 16.05 -0.84
N TYR A 162 9.70 17.19 -0.34
CA TYR A 162 8.83 18.33 -0.06
C TYR A 162 8.31 18.93 -1.38
N TYR A 163 7.06 19.35 -1.42
CA TYR A 163 6.55 20.27 -2.41
C TYR A 163 5.59 21.29 -1.78
N GLY A 164 5.60 22.52 -2.29
CA GLY A 164 4.86 23.60 -1.66
C GLY A 164 4.78 24.89 -2.48
N LYS A 165 4.29 25.94 -1.83
CA LYS A 165 4.10 27.27 -2.43
C LYS A 165 5.40 28.07 -2.66
N LYS A 166 6.52 27.60 -2.12
CA LYS A 166 7.87 28.17 -2.32
C LYS A 166 8.92 27.08 -2.19
N PRO A 167 10.11 27.25 -2.79
CA PRO A 167 11.23 26.35 -2.55
C PRO A 167 11.69 26.46 -1.09
N LEU A 168 12.36 25.43 -0.61
CA LEU A 168 13.08 25.46 0.64
C LEU A 168 14.57 25.72 0.34
N GLU A 169 15.13 26.76 0.91
CA GLU A 169 16.57 27.04 0.93
C GLU A 169 17.19 26.59 2.26
N SER A 170 16.37 26.48 3.29
CA SER A 170 16.72 26.02 4.63
C SER A 170 15.50 25.48 5.38
N MET A 171 15.72 24.82 6.53
CA MET A 171 14.63 24.38 7.41
C MET A 171 13.78 25.55 7.94
N GLU A 172 14.35 26.74 8.07
CA GLU A 172 13.63 27.94 8.51
C GLU A 172 12.45 28.31 7.61
N ASP A 173 12.52 27.93 6.33
CA ASP A 173 11.48 28.20 5.35
C ASP A 173 10.17 27.47 5.61
N ILE A 174 10.22 26.38 6.37
CA ILE A 174 9.04 25.58 6.73
C ILE A 174 8.24 26.25 7.85
N LYS A 175 8.85 27.12 8.64
CA LYS A 175 8.20 27.69 9.81
C LYS A 175 6.87 28.36 9.49
N GLY A 176 5.85 27.95 10.24
CA GLY A 176 4.49 28.47 10.11
C GLY A 176 3.70 27.98 8.91
N MET A 177 4.29 27.15 8.02
CA MET A 177 3.56 26.56 6.93
C MET A 177 2.56 25.51 7.43
N LYS A 178 1.36 25.52 6.91
CA LYS A 178 0.40 24.43 7.05
C LYS A 178 0.89 23.26 6.21
N TYR A 179 1.58 22.32 6.84
CA TYR A 179 2.22 21.19 6.19
C TYR A 179 1.29 19.98 6.24
N ARG A 180 0.89 19.46 5.09
CA ARG A 180 0.04 18.27 5.03
C ARG A 180 0.80 17.06 5.55
N THR A 181 0.19 16.33 6.47
CA THR A 181 0.69 15.04 6.94
C THR A 181 -0.37 13.96 6.77
N GLN A 182 0.09 12.71 6.79
CA GLN A 182 -0.76 11.56 7.03
C GLN A 182 -1.26 11.57 8.49
N THR A 183 -1.86 10.50 8.96
CA THR A 183 -2.42 10.41 10.31
C THR A 183 -1.42 10.00 11.39
N SER A 184 -0.18 9.61 11.02
CA SER A 184 0.87 9.20 11.97
C SER A 184 1.25 10.33 12.93
N GLY A 185 1.24 10.02 14.23
CA GLY A 185 1.69 10.94 15.27
C GLY A 185 3.18 11.26 15.17
N ALA A 186 4.00 10.28 14.81
CA ALA A 186 5.45 10.42 14.71
C ALA A 186 5.87 11.35 13.57
N VAL A 187 5.30 11.19 12.37
CA VAL A 187 5.54 12.06 11.22
C VAL A 187 5.07 13.48 11.49
N ALA A 188 3.87 13.64 12.03
CA ALA A 188 3.34 14.96 12.37
C ALA A 188 4.20 15.65 13.44
N ASN A 189 4.71 14.89 14.44
CA ASN A 189 5.60 15.41 15.44
C ASN A 189 6.93 15.91 14.84
N TYR A 190 7.52 15.15 13.91
CA TYR A 190 8.74 15.56 13.21
C TYR A 190 8.54 16.92 12.51
N TRP A 191 7.52 17.04 11.65
CA TRP A 191 7.25 18.30 10.94
C TRP A 191 6.93 19.45 11.89
N LYS A 192 6.28 19.17 13.01
CA LYS A 192 6.07 20.19 14.06
C LYS A 192 7.38 20.70 14.65
N GLN A 193 8.39 19.84 14.81
CA GLN A 193 9.70 20.27 15.34
C GLN A 193 10.47 21.16 14.35
N THR A 194 10.22 21.06 13.04
CA THR A 194 10.76 22.03 12.06
C THR A 194 10.10 23.42 12.17
N GLY A 195 9.04 23.55 12.96
CA GLY A 195 8.23 24.76 13.06
C GLY A 195 7.02 24.82 12.13
N ALA A 196 6.76 23.76 11.36
CA ALA A 196 5.55 23.63 10.56
C ALA A 196 4.29 23.50 11.45
N VAL A 197 3.13 23.68 10.82
CA VAL A 197 1.81 23.39 11.40
C VAL A 197 1.24 22.15 10.70
N PRO A 198 1.45 20.95 11.25
CA PRO A 198 0.93 19.72 10.65
C PRO A 198 -0.59 19.77 10.50
N THR A 199 -1.07 19.47 9.31
CA THR A 199 -2.49 19.51 8.97
C THR A 199 -2.87 18.20 8.25
N SER A 200 -3.73 17.39 8.87
CA SER A 200 -4.17 16.14 8.26
C SER A 200 -5.20 16.40 7.17
N VAL A 201 -4.91 15.92 5.95
CA VAL A 201 -5.82 15.97 4.80
C VAL A 201 -5.79 14.61 4.12
N ALA A 202 -6.96 14.04 3.83
CA ALA A 202 -7.09 12.78 3.12
C ALA A 202 -6.44 12.86 1.72
N TRP A 203 -5.88 11.74 1.25
CA TRP A 203 -5.16 11.73 -0.03
C TRP A 203 -6.00 12.23 -1.20
N GLY A 204 -7.23 11.73 -1.35
CA GLY A 204 -8.12 12.14 -2.43
C GLY A 204 -8.60 13.59 -2.35
N GLU A 205 -8.39 14.28 -1.21
CA GLU A 205 -8.74 15.69 -1.01
C GLU A 205 -7.53 16.64 -1.15
N LEU A 206 -6.32 16.08 -1.25
CA LEU A 206 -5.09 16.88 -1.17
C LEU A 206 -4.93 17.85 -2.34
N TYR A 207 -5.30 17.46 -3.56
CA TYR A 207 -5.29 18.38 -4.71
C TYR A 207 -6.12 19.64 -4.41
N GLN A 208 -7.33 19.47 -3.91
CA GLN A 208 -8.19 20.58 -3.53
C GLN A 208 -7.64 21.37 -2.33
N GLY A 209 -7.01 20.67 -1.39
CA GLY A 209 -6.36 21.28 -0.24
C GLY A 209 -5.22 22.23 -0.63
N LEU A 210 -4.38 21.83 -1.59
CA LEU A 210 -3.32 22.66 -2.16
C LEU A 210 -3.88 23.81 -2.99
N GLN A 211 -4.86 23.52 -3.86
CA GLN A 211 -5.47 24.51 -4.73
C GLN A 211 -6.21 25.62 -3.96
N GLN A 212 -6.82 25.29 -2.83
CA GLN A 212 -7.63 26.22 -2.02
C GLN A 212 -6.87 26.81 -0.81
N ASN A 213 -5.56 26.59 -0.72
CA ASN A 213 -4.73 27.06 0.39
C ASN A 213 -5.17 26.53 1.77
N VAL A 214 -5.79 25.35 1.83
CA VAL A 214 -6.02 24.62 3.10
C VAL A 214 -4.69 24.21 3.70
N VAL A 215 -3.76 23.76 2.82
CA VAL A 215 -2.36 23.47 3.15
C VAL A 215 -1.42 24.26 2.25
N ASP A 216 -0.27 24.63 2.76
CA ASP A 216 0.77 25.42 2.07
C ASP A 216 1.82 24.52 1.41
N ALA A 217 1.93 23.28 1.90
CA ALA A 217 2.91 22.30 1.44
C ALA A 217 2.44 20.87 1.76
N ALA A 218 3.05 19.91 1.07
CA ALA A 218 2.88 18.50 1.30
C ALA A 218 4.17 17.75 0.93
N GLU A 219 4.13 16.43 0.92
CA GLU A 219 5.27 15.59 0.59
C GLU A 219 4.80 14.33 -0.15
N ASN A 220 5.55 13.90 -1.15
CA ASN A 220 5.44 12.61 -1.81
C ASN A 220 6.60 12.40 -2.78
N SER A 221 6.67 11.23 -3.39
CA SER A 221 7.56 10.93 -4.49
C SER A 221 7.04 11.48 -5.82
N TYR A 222 7.89 11.56 -6.82
CA TYR A 222 7.56 12.17 -8.11
C TYR A 222 6.38 11.52 -8.84
N PRO A 223 6.23 10.19 -8.92
CA PRO A 223 5.08 9.58 -9.58
C PRO A 223 3.74 10.04 -9.00
N TYR A 224 3.60 10.01 -7.68
CA TYR A 224 2.35 10.41 -7.02
C TYR A 224 2.08 11.91 -7.11
N PHE A 225 3.14 12.72 -6.99
CA PHE A 225 3.08 14.17 -7.13
C PHE A 225 2.52 14.59 -8.50
N VAL A 226 3.01 13.96 -9.57
CA VAL A 226 2.61 14.29 -10.95
C VAL A 226 1.29 13.65 -11.34
N GLN A 227 1.09 12.35 -11.06
CA GLN A 227 -0.14 11.63 -11.40
C GLN A 227 -1.38 12.25 -10.75
N GLN A 228 -1.23 12.83 -9.57
CA GLN A 228 -2.31 13.56 -8.88
C GLN A 228 -2.39 15.04 -9.27
N ASN A 229 -1.57 15.49 -10.22
CA ASN A 229 -1.50 16.87 -10.69
C ASN A 229 -1.19 17.90 -9.58
N HIS A 230 -0.55 17.50 -8.48
CA HIS A 230 -0.22 18.42 -7.39
C HIS A 230 0.68 19.56 -7.87
N HIS A 231 1.62 19.27 -8.79
CA HIS A 231 2.49 20.26 -9.45
C HIS A 231 1.75 21.37 -10.20
N LYS A 232 0.48 21.15 -10.56
CA LYS A 232 -0.36 22.14 -11.26
C LYS A 232 -1.13 23.06 -10.31
N THR A 233 -0.98 22.86 -9.00
CA THR A 233 -1.59 23.74 -8.00
C THR A 233 -0.66 24.88 -7.61
N GLU A 234 -1.21 26.00 -7.12
CA GLU A 234 -0.42 27.12 -6.61
C GLU A 234 0.55 26.69 -5.48
N ASN A 235 0.08 25.81 -4.58
CA ASN A 235 0.86 25.31 -3.46
C ASN A 235 1.57 23.97 -3.73
N GLY A 236 1.78 23.62 -4.99
CA GLY A 236 2.53 22.42 -5.39
C GLY A 236 3.62 22.69 -6.41
N LYS A 237 3.82 23.96 -6.79
CA LYS A 237 4.71 24.34 -7.89
C LYS A 237 6.20 24.06 -7.61
N TYR A 238 6.62 24.23 -6.37
CA TYR A 238 8.03 24.07 -5.97
C TYR A 238 8.24 22.74 -5.29
N ILE A 239 9.21 21.97 -5.77
CA ILE A 239 9.63 20.73 -5.15
C ILE A 239 11.08 20.86 -4.68
N THR A 240 11.36 20.51 -3.41
CA THR A 240 12.70 20.50 -2.86
C THR A 240 13.08 19.08 -2.50
N GLU A 241 14.21 18.61 -2.99
CA GLU A 241 14.68 17.23 -2.82
C GLU A 241 15.20 16.98 -1.41
N THR A 242 14.28 16.87 -0.48
CA THR A 242 14.56 16.58 0.94
C THR A 242 14.91 15.11 1.18
N GLY A 243 14.40 14.17 0.35
CA GLY A 243 14.70 12.74 0.45
C GLY A 243 14.50 12.18 1.86
N HIS A 244 13.42 12.59 2.53
CA HIS A 244 13.26 12.38 3.95
C HIS A 244 12.58 11.06 4.33
N ASP A 245 12.01 10.33 3.36
CA ASP A 245 11.32 9.06 3.61
C ASP A 245 11.41 8.16 2.38
N TYR A 246 12.03 6.99 2.53
CA TYR A 246 11.95 5.85 1.62
C TYR A 246 10.69 5.08 2.00
N THR A 247 9.61 5.37 1.30
CA THR A 247 8.26 5.12 1.79
C THR A 247 7.88 3.65 1.73
N THR A 248 7.73 3.03 2.89
CA THR A 248 7.24 1.65 3.01
C THR A 248 5.73 1.58 2.74
N ARG A 249 5.32 0.48 2.09
CA ARG A 249 3.93 0.05 1.94
C ARG A 249 3.78 -1.39 2.39
N PHE A 250 2.69 -1.67 3.06
CA PHE A 250 2.32 -3.02 3.48
C PHE A 250 1.27 -3.58 2.52
N LEU A 251 1.60 -4.68 1.85
CA LEU A 251 0.62 -5.52 1.17
C LEU A 251 0.02 -6.45 2.21
N LEU A 252 -1.19 -6.16 2.63
CA LEU A 252 -1.88 -6.88 3.70
C LEU A 252 -3.00 -7.75 3.15
N VAL A 253 -3.16 -8.94 3.73
CA VAL A 253 -4.33 -9.80 3.52
C VAL A 253 -5.16 -9.88 4.79
N ASN A 254 -6.48 -10.09 4.65
CA ASN A 254 -7.34 -10.44 5.79
C ASN A 254 -6.87 -11.78 6.38
N GLY A 255 -6.27 -11.75 7.56
CA GLY A 255 -5.64 -12.92 8.15
C GLY A 255 -6.63 -14.04 8.46
N LYS A 256 -7.83 -13.70 8.94
CA LYS A 256 -8.87 -14.69 9.25
C LYS A 256 -9.36 -15.41 7.99
N LYS A 257 -9.53 -14.69 6.90
CA LYS A 257 -9.93 -15.28 5.62
C LYS A 257 -8.79 -16.10 5.01
N PHE A 258 -7.57 -15.59 5.06
CA PHE A 258 -6.36 -16.29 4.59
C PHE A 258 -6.19 -17.65 5.30
N ASP A 259 -6.46 -17.72 6.60
CA ASP A 259 -6.36 -18.98 7.35
C ASP A 259 -7.35 -20.05 6.89
N THR A 260 -8.46 -19.65 6.26
CA THR A 260 -9.47 -20.59 5.73
C THR A 260 -9.07 -21.22 4.39
N TYR A 261 -8.08 -20.68 3.70
CA TYR A 261 -7.62 -21.18 2.42
C TYR A 261 -6.84 -22.50 2.58
N SER A 262 -6.83 -23.31 1.53
CA SER A 262 -6.01 -24.52 1.49
C SER A 262 -4.52 -24.17 1.50
N ASP A 263 -3.65 -25.13 1.84
CA ASP A 263 -2.20 -24.89 1.84
C ASP A 263 -1.69 -24.54 0.42
N GLU A 264 -2.24 -25.16 -0.63
CA GLU A 264 -1.96 -24.84 -2.02
C GLU A 264 -2.39 -23.41 -2.40
N GLN A 265 -3.59 -22.97 -1.99
CA GLN A 265 -4.07 -21.61 -2.22
C GLN A 265 -3.19 -20.58 -1.51
N LYS A 266 -2.77 -20.87 -0.27
CA LYS A 266 -1.86 -20.01 0.48
C LYS A 266 -0.50 -19.88 -0.20
N GLU A 267 0.06 -20.99 -0.69
CA GLU A 267 1.34 -21.00 -1.41
C GLU A 267 1.24 -20.15 -2.68
N ILE A 268 0.20 -20.33 -3.49
CA ILE A 268 -0.03 -19.53 -4.71
C ILE A 268 -0.16 -18.04 -4.38
N ILE A 269 -0.92 -17.69 -3.33
CA ILE A 269 -1.08 -16.29 -2.91
C ILE A 269 0.26 -15.67 -2.48
N MET A 270 1.11 -16.42 -1.77
CA MET A 270 2.44 -15.95 -1.37
C MET A 270 3.36 -15.78 -2.57
N GLU A 271 3.37 -16.70 -3.54
CA GLU A 271 4.13 -16.56 -4.78
C GLU A 271 3.65 -15.37 -5.63
N ALA A 272 2.35 -15.15 -5.71
CA ALA A 272 1.77 -13.98 -6.37
C ALA A 272 2.16 -12.67 -5.66
N ALA A 273 2.22 -12.68 -4.33
CA ALA A 273 2.66 -11.54 -3.55
C ALA A 273 4.15 -11.23 -3.81
N GLU A 274 5.01 -12.25 -3.84
CA GLU A 274 6.44 -12.08 -4.14
C GLU A 274 6.66 -11.47 -5.54
N ALA A 275 6.02 -12.01 -6.57
CA ALA A 275 6.09 -11.46 -7.93
C ALA A 275 5.58 -10.01 -7.98
N SER A 276 4.51 -9.70 -7.25
CA SER A 276 3.95 -8.36 -7.18
C SER A 276 4.87 -7.35 -6.49
N VAL A 277 5.66 -7.79 -5.49
CA VAL A 277 6.69 -6.97 -4.83
C VAL A 277 7.77 -6.56 -5.84
N GLU A 278 8.30 -7.53 -6.61
CA GLU A 278 9.32 -7.25 -7.61
C GLU A 278 8.83 -6.27 -8.69
N THR A 279 7.64 -6.53 -9.21
CA THR A 279 7.05 -5.70 -10.27
C THR A 279 6.75 -4.28 -9.79
N GLU A 280 6.17 -4.13 -8.61
CA GLU A 280 5.82 -2.80 -8.07
C GLU A 280 7.07 -1.98 -7.76
N ARG A 281 8.08 -2.55 -7.06
CA ARG A 281 9.33 -1.86 -6.75
C ARG A 281 10.07 -1.42 -7.99
N LYS A 282 10.13 -2.28 -9.01
CA LYS A 282 10.71 -1.93 -10.30
C LYS A 282 9.97 -0.77 -10.96
N SER A 283 8.63 -0.83 -11.00
CA SER A 283 7.79 0.24 -11.56
C SER A 283 8.00 1.57 -10.84
N VAL A 284 8.10 1.58 -9.51
CA VAL A 284 8.39 2.80 -8.73
C VAL A 284 9.72 3.41 -9.14
N LEU A 285 10.79 2.61 -9.20
CA LEU A 285 12.13 3.10 -9.51
C LEU A 285 12.23 3.67 -10.93
N GLU A 286 11.61 3.00 -11.90
CA GLU A 286 11.56 3.45 -13.29
C GLU A 286 10.77 4.77 -13.41
N GLN A 287 9.70 4.90 -12.65
CA GLN A 287 8.83 6.07 -12.69
C GLN A 287 9.39 7.29 -11.93
N GLU A 288 10.28 7.12 -10.96
CA GLU A 288 10.85 8.27 -10.21
C GLU A 288 11.53 9.27 -11.14
N GLU A 289 12.44 8.83 -12.03
CA GLU A 289 13.15 9.71 -12.93
C GLU A 289 12.23 10.23 -14.05
N GLU A 290 11.40 9.36 -14.64
CA GLU A 290 10.45 9.76 -15.69
C GLU A 290 9.51 10.86 -15.20
N TYR A 291 8.94 10.70 -14.02
CA TYR A 291 8.00 11.68 -13.49
C TYR A 291 8.69 12.93 -12.92
N LYS A 292 9.97 12.84 -12.53
CA LYS A 292 10.79 14.04 -12.26
C LYS A 292 10.95 14.90 -13.50
N GLU A 293 11.37 14.29 -14.62
CA GLU A 293 11.46 15.00 -15.90
C GLU A 293 10.11 15.59 -16.30
N LYS A 294 9.05 14.82 -16.20
CA LYS A 294 7.69 15.28 -16.52
C LYS A 294 7.22 16.44 -15.64
N ALA A 295 7.53 16.42 -14.34
CA ALA A 295 7.21 17.54 -13.44
C ALA A 295 7.88 18.85 -13.90
N ILE A 296 9.17 18.76 -14.30
CA ILE A 296 9.93 19.91 -14.81
C ILE A 296 9.37 20.41 -16.14
N GLU A 297 9.04 19.50 -17.07
CA GLU A 297 8.41 19.84 -18.33
C GLU A 297 7.06 20.53 -18.15
N ASP A 298 6.27 20.10 -17.19
CA ASP A 298 4.96 20.67 -16.83
C ASP A 298 5.09 21.98 -16.01
N GLY A 299 6.33 22.43 -15.71
CA GLY A 299 6.62 23.72 -15.11
C GLY A 299 6.81 23.72 -13.59
N ALA A 300 7.01 22.57 -12.97
CA ALA A 300 7.47 22.51 -11.57
C ALA A 300 8.92 22.99 -11.45
N GLU A 301 9.22 23.70 -10.38
CA GLU A 301 10.56 24.19 -10.09
C GLU A 301 11.22 23.27 -9.04
N VAL A 302 12.29 22.58 -9.43
CA VAL A 302 13.02 21.61 -8.61
C VAL A 302 14.28 22.24 -8.04
N ASN A 303 14.55 22.06 -6.75
CA ASN A 303 15.81 22.45 -6.13
C ASN A 303 16.28 21.40 -5.11
N GLU A 304 17.59 21.37 -4.90
CA GLU A 304 18.23 20.59 -3.84
C GLU A 304 18.34 21.41 -2.55
N ILE A 305 18.55 20.74 -1.43
CA ILE A 305 18.75 21.34 -0.11
C ILE A 305 19.81 20.56 0.67
N ASP A 306 20.52 21.26 1.58
CA ASP A 306 21.30 20.58 2.59
C ASP A 306 20.39 19.81 3.56
N ARG A 307 20.50 18.50 3.56
CA ARG A 307 19.67 17.58 4.35
C ARG A 307 20.15 17.41 5.78
N GLU A 308 21.42 17.74 6.08
CA GLU A 308 22.03 17.49 7.39
C GLU A 308 21.22 18.10 8.56
N PRO A 309 20.73 19.35 8.50
CA PRO A 309 19.91 19.90 9.57
C PRO A 309 18.61 19.10 9.84
N PHE A 310 18.02 18.51 8.79
CA PHE A 310 16.81 17.70 8.88
C PHE A 310 17.09 16.33 9.49
N ILE A 311 18.23 15.71 9.13
CA ILE A 311 18.68 14.42 9.66
C ILE A 311 18.99 14.56 11.16
N VAL A 312 19.77 15.58 11.54
CA VAL A 312 20.12 15.85 12.95
C VAL A 312 18.88 16.09 13.80
N LEU A 313 17.83 16.72 13.23
CA LEU A 313 16.56 16.88 13.92
C LEU A 313 15.81 15.55 14.06
N ALA A 314 15.90 14.66 13.09
CA ALA A 314 15.18 13.39 13.08
C ALA A 314 15.71 12.40 14.12
N GLU A 315 17.02 12.30 14.31
CA GLU A 315 17.65 11.31 15.19
C GLU A 315 17.06 11.25 16.61
N PRO A 316 16.98 12.36 17.38
CA PRO A 316 16.41 12.29 18.73
C PRO A 316 14.91 12.00 18.73
N ILE A 317 14.20 12.30 17.63
CA ILE A 317 12.78 11.98 17.48
C ILE A 317 12.62 10.50 17.23
N GLN A 318 13.47 9.89 16.39
CA GLN A 318 13.50 8.45 16.14
C GLN A 318 13.75 7.70 17.44
N GLU A 319 14.76 8.08 18.22
CA GLU A 319 15.09 7.44 19.51
C GLU A 319 13.94 7.55 20.52
N LYS A 320 13.36 8.74 20.62
CA LYS A 320 12.22 8.96 21.52
C LYS A 320 11.02 8.13 21.10
N THR A 321 10.69 8.13 19.81
CA THR A 321 9.55 7.35 19.30
C THR A 321 9.80 5.85 19.49
N ALA A 322 10.96 5.34 19.12
CA ALA A 322 11.31 3.93 19.31
C ALA A 322 11.16 3.49 20.77
N LYS A 323 11.60 4.34 21.72
CA LYS A 323 11.43 4.07 23.14
C LYS A 323 9.96 4.09 23.58
N GLU A 324 9.16 5.02 23.08
CA GLU A 324 7.73 5.12 23.40
C GLU A 324 6.93 3.92 22.92
N ILE A 325 7.32 3.33 21.77
CA ILE A 325 6.66 2.17 21.16
C ILE A 325 7.35 0.84 21.50
N GLY A 326 8.46 0.85 22.27
CA GLY A 326 9.20 -0.37 22.66
C GLY A 326 9.97 -1.02 21.51
N ALA A 327 10.46 -0.23 20.55
CA ALA A 327 11.14 -0.69 19.33
C ALA A 327 12.62 -0.24 19.26
N GLU A 328 13.29 0.02 20.41
CA GLU A 328 14.67 0.50 20.46
C GLU A 328 15.66 -0.47 19.81
N GLU A 329 15.50 -1.78 20.06
CA GLU A 329 16.36 -2.80 19.47
C GLU A 329 16.18 -2.87 17.95
N MET A 330 14.95 -2.73 17.47
CA MET A 330 14.65 -2.71 16.04
C MET A 330 15.27 -1.47 15.36
N LEU A 331 15.15 -0.29 15.96
CA LEU A 331 15.78 0.93 15.45
C LEU A 331 17.31 0.76 15.40
N GLN A 332 17.92 0.14 16.39
CA GLN A 332 19.35 -0.11 16.37
C GLN A 332 19.75 -1.05 15.23
N LYS A 333 19.03 -2.16 15.01
CA LYS A 333 19.26 -3.07 13.88
C LYS A 333 19.15 -2.36 12.54
N ILE A 334 18.13 -1.49 12.36
CA ILE A 334 18.01 -0.67 11.15
C ILE A 334 19.26 0.16 10.93
N ARG A 335 19.77 0.84 11.96
CA ARG A 335 20.96 1.68 11.88
C ARG A 335 22.25 0.89 11.63
N GLU A 336 22.33 -0.37 12.02
CA GLU A 336 23.49 -1.25 11.79
C GLU A 336 23.57 -1.77 10.35
N LEU A 337 22.48 -1.71 9.58
CA LEU A 337 22.41 -2.13 8.18
C LEU A 337 22.78 -1.00 7.19
N LYS A 338 23.09 0.20 7.68
CA LYS A 338 23.51 1.37 6.87
C LYS A 338 24.83 1.19 6.15
#